data_610913f68f2b943d02f196abad1a18a0
#
_entry.id   610913f68f2b943d02f196abad1a18a0
#
_cell.length_a   1.000
_cell.length_b   1.000
_cell.length_c   1.000
_cell.angle_alpha   90.00
_cell.angle_beta   90.00
_cell.angle_gamma   90.00
#
_symmetry.space_group_name_H-M   'P 1'
#
loop_
_entity.id
_entity.type
_entity.pdbx_description
1 polymer ?
#
loop_
_entity_poly.entity_id
_entity_poly.type
_entity_poly.pdbx_seq_one_letter_code
_entity_poly.pdbx_strand_id
1 'polypeptide(L)'
;MALDVLVVDDEADIRELVAGVLEDEGYSVRTAADSDSALSAIEDRRPSLVLLDVWLQGSRLDGLQILEQVKKRDPTLPVIMISGHGNLDTAVAAIRE
;
A
#
# COMPACT_ATOMS: atom_id res chain seq x y z
N MET A 1 -1.49 -20.63 -5.46
CA MET A 1 -0.53 -19.54 -5.66
C MET A 1 -0.91 -18.36 -4.76
N ALA A 2 0.02 -17.89 -3.97
CA ALA A 2 -0.26 -16.78 -3.04
C ALA A 2 -0.38 -15.45 -3.78
N LEU A 3 -1.35 -14.63 -3.37
CA LEU A 3 -1.45 -13.27 -3.87
C LEU A 3 -0.32 -12.43 -3.26
N ASP A 4 0.22 -11.51 -4.05
CA ASP A 4 1.32 -10.64 -3.65
C ASP A 4 0.75 -9.29 -3.22
N VAL A 5 0.94 -8.95 -1.94
CA VAL A 5 0.45 -7.69 -1.36
C VAL A 5 1.63 -6.79 -1.05
N LEU A 6 1.56 -5.55 -1.49
CA LEU A 6 2.54 -4.53 -1.13
C LEU A 6 1.97 -3.66 -0.02
N VAL A 7 2.66 -3.59 1.12
CA VAL A 7 2.26 -2.77 2.26
C VAL A 7 3.16 -1.54 2.31
N VAL A 8 2.56 -0.36 2.22
CA VAL A 8 3.28 0.91 2.23
C VAL A 8 2.90 1.70 3.47
N ASP A 9 3.85 1.85 4.39
CA ASP A 9 3.65 2.55 5.65
C ASP A 9 5.01 3.04 6.16
N ASP A 10 5.08 4.25 6.70
CA ASP A 10 6.33 4.82 7.20
C ASP A 10 6.74 4.26 8.56
N GLU A 11 5.82 3.62 9.28
CA GLU A 11 6.13 3.02 10.57
C GLU A 11 6.48 1.55 10.45
N ALA A 12 7.69 1.19 10.85
CA ALA A 12 8.19 -0.18 10.75
C ALA A 12 7.32 -1.17 11.53
N ASP A 13 6.87 -0.79 12.72
CA ASP A 13 6.04 -1.65 13.56
C ASP A 13 4.71 -1.99 12.90
N ILE A 14 4.12 -1.02 12.23
CA ILE A 14 2.85 -1.22 11.52
C ILE A 14 3.07 -2.11 10.30
N ARG A 15 4.15 -1.87 9.53
CA ARG A 15 4.48 -2.72 8.40
C ARG A 15 4.63 -4.18 8.81
N GLU A 16 5.37 -4.41 9.91
CA GLU A 16 5.60 -5.77 10.40
C GLU A 16 4.31 -6.43 10.89
N LEU A 17 3.47 -5.67 11.61
CA LEU A 17 2.20 -6.19 12.12
C LEU A 17 1.29 -6.59 10.96
N VAL A 18 1.10 -5.70 10.01
CA VAL A 18 0.21 -5.96 8.87
C VAL A 18 0.76 -7.10 8.02
N ALA A 19 2.06 -7.10 7.76
CA ALA A 19 2.69 -8.17 6.98
C ALA A 19 2.50 -9.53 7.67
N GLY A 20 2.69 -9.59 8.99
CA GLY A 20 2.51 -10.83 9.74
C GLY A 20 1.09 -11.37 9.66
N VAL A 21 0.10 -10.50 9.81
CA VAL A 21 -1.31 -10.90 9.71
C VAL A 21 -1.62 -11.45 8.31
N LEU A 22 -1.15 -10.76 7.27
CA LEU A 22 -1.39 -11.19 5.89
C LEU A 22 -0.67 -12.49 5.56
N GLU A 23 0.55 -12.65 6.02
CA GLU A 23 1.31 -13.88 5.79
C GLU A 23 0.66 -15.07 6.49
N ASP A 24 0.10 -14.87 7.68
CA ASP A 24 -0.65 -15.89 8.39
C ASP A 24 -1.88 -16.35 7.60
N GLU A 25 -2.43 -15.46 6.78
CA GLU A 25 -3.58 -15.79 5.94
C GLU A 25 -3.17 -16.37 4.57
N GLY A 26 -1.88 -16.56 4.34
CA GLY A 26 -1.39 -17.19 3.13
C GLY A 26 -0.96 -16.24 2.02
N TYR A 27 -0.92 -14.94 2.27
CA TYR A 27 -0.47 -13.97 1.27
C TYR A 27 1.05 -13.87 1.28
N SER A 28 1.61 -13.52 0.11
CA SER A 28 3.00 -13.13 0.00
C SER A 28 3.06 -11.60 0.17
N VAL A 29 3.94 -11.10 1.03
CA VAL A 29 3.94 -9.68 1.39
C VAL A 29 5.30 -9.06 1.12
N ARG A 30 5.29 -7.89 0.46
CA ARG A 30 6.43 -7.00 0.35
C ARG A 30 6.09 -5.70 1.06
N THR A 31 7.08 -4.97 1.53
CA THR A 31 6.85 -3.74 2.27
C THR A 31 7.66 -2.59 1.67
N ALA A 32 7.17 -1.37 1.87
CA ALA A 32 7.86 -0.15 1.47
C ALA A 32 7.61 0.93 2.51
N ALA A 33 8.60 1.76 2.78
CA ALA A 33 8.52 2.78 3.82
C ALA A 33 8.16 4.17 3.27
N ASP A 34 8.29 4.39 1.97
CA ASP A 34 8.07 5.69 1.35
C ASP A 34 7.64 5.54 -0.10
N SER A 35 7.40 6.68 -0.77
CA SER A 35 6.91 6.69 -2.15
C SER A 35 7.90 6.10 -3.14
N ASP A 36 9.17 6.40 -2.99
CA ASP A 36 10.18 5.94 -3.95
C ASP A 36 10.33 4.43 -3.90
N SER A 37 10.41 3.85 -2.70
CA SER A 37 10.51 2.40 -2.56
C SER A 37 9.22 1.71 -2.97
N ALA A 38 8.05 2.34 -2.72
CA ALA A 38 6.76 1.78 -3.12
C ALA A 38 6.63 1.72 -4.65
N LEU A 39 6.92 2.82 -5.33
CA LEU A 39 6.83 2.86 -6.79
C LEU A 39 7.84 1.93 -7.45
N SER A 40 9.05 1.85 -6.89
CA SER A 40 10.08 0.93 -7.37
C SER A 40 9.64 -0.53 -7.22
N ALA A 41 9.02 -0.87 -6.09
CA ALA A 41 8.52 -2.22 -5.85
C ALA A 41 7.42 -2.61 -6.85
N ILE A 42 6.54 -1.67 -7.19
CA ILE A 42 5.47 -1.89 -8.16
C ILE A 42 6.05 -2.10 -9.55
N GLU A 43 7.04 -1.31 -9.93
CA GLU A 43 7.70 -1.45 -11.24
C GLU A 43 8.47 -2.77 -11.36
N ASP A 44 9.10 -3.19 -10.27
CA ASP A 44 9.86 -4.44 -10.24
C ASP A 44 8.95 -5.65 -10.47
N ARG A 45 7.80 -5.66 -9.80
CA ARG A 45 6.79 -6.70 -9.97
C ARG A 45 5.43 -6.15 -9.53
N ARG A 46 4.45 -6.22 -10.43
CA ARG A 46 3.10 -5.75 -10.14
C ARG A 46 2.49 -6.55 -8.99
N PRO A 47 2.10 -5.90 -7.88
CA PRO A 47 1.42 -6.62 -6.81
C PRO A 47 -0.04 -6.90 -7.19
N SER A 48 -0.66 -7.83 -6.48
CA SER A 48 -2.09 -8.10 -6.63
C SER A 48 -2.94 -7.03 -5.94
N LEU A 49 -2.36 -6.41 -4.89
CA LEU A 49 -3.03 -5.43 -4.05
C LEU A 49 -1.99 -4.55 -3.38
N VAL A 50 -2.30 -3.26 -3.23
CA VAL A 50 -1.47 -2.34 -2.46
C VAL A 50 -2.27 -1.85 -1.25
N LEU A 51 -1.70 -2.01 -0.05
CA LEU A 51 -2.22 -1.39 1.17
C LEU A 51 -1.36 -0.15 1.43
N LEU A 52 -1.96 1.01 1.39
CA LEU A 52 -1.24 2.28 1.34
C LEU A 52 -1.67 3.21 2.47
N ASP A 53 -0.71 3.61 3.31
CA ASP A 53 -0.97 4.59 4.36
C ASP A 53 -1.18 5.97 3.72
N VAL A 54 -2.22 6.67 4.19
CA VAL A 54 -2.53 8.03 3.72
C VAL A 54 -1.44 9.02 4.15
N TRP A 55 -0.93 8.86 5.36
CA TRP A 55 0.01 9.80 5.96
C TRP A 55 1.43 9.23 6.01
N LEU A 56 2.20 9.45 4.97
CA LEU A 56 3.58 8.99 4.89
C LEU A 56 4.53 10.12 5.28
N GLN A 57 5.10 10.04 6.47
CA GLN A 57 6.09 11.01 6.93
C GLN A 57 7.45 10.68 6.33
N GLY A 58 8.19 11.73 5.99
CA GLY A 58 9.52 11.57 5.40
C GLY A 58 9.52 11.05 3.98
N SER A 59 8.35 10.93 3.36
CA SER A 59 8.22 10.49 1.98
C SER A 59 8.11 11.70 1.04
N ARG A 60 8.67 11.58 -0.16
CA ARG A 60 8.57 12.61 -1.19
C ARG A 60 7.11 12.85 -1.60
N LEU A 61 6.34 11.78 -1.70
CA LEU A 61 4.91 11.84 -2.00
C LEU A 61 4.12 11.29 -0.82
N ASP A 62 2.95 11.85 -0.57
CA ASP A 62 2.04 11.28 0.43
C ASP A 62 1.21 10.14 -0.19
N GLY A 63 0.38 9.50 0.63
CA GLY A 63 -0.42 8.36 0.17
C GLY A 63 -1.36 8.69 -0.97
N LEU A 64 -2.00 9.87 -0.95
CA LEU A 64 -2.91 10.26 -2.02
C LEU A 64 -2.17 10.52 -3.33
N GLN A 65 -0.98 11.12 -3.25
CA GLN A 65 -0.15 11.34 -4.44
C GLN A 65 0.35 10.04 -5.03
N ILE A 66 0.70 9.06 -4.18
CA ILE A 66 1.09 7.73 -4.64
C ILE A 66 -0.09 7.06 -5.34
N LEU A 67 -1.29 7.16 -4.77
CA LEU A 67 -2.50 6.60 -5.37
C LEU A 67 -2.72 7.16 -6.77
N GLU A 68 -2.57 8.48 -6.96
CA GLU A 68 -2.69 9.10 -8.26
C GLU A 68 -1.69 8.53 -9.27
N GLN A 69 -0.43 8.41 -8.86
CA GLN A 69 0.62 7.88 -9.72
C GLN A 69 0.34 6.44 -10.13
N VAL A 70 -0.07 5.62 -9.17
CA VAL A 70 -0.36 4.21 -9.43
C VAL A 70 -1.54 4.07 -10.38
N LYS A 71 -2.62 4.83 -10.15
CA LYS A 71 -3.82 4.74 -10.99
C LYS A 71 -3.59 5.25 -12.40
N LYS A 72 -2.68 6.19 -12.60
CA LYS A 72 -2.29 6.64 -13.92
C LYS A 72 -1.57 5.54 -14.71
N ARG A 73 -0.70 4.80 -14.04
CA ARG A 73 0.10 3.74 -14.67
C ARG A 73 -0.68 2.45 -14.85
N ASP A 74 -1.51 2.13 -13.87
CA ASP A 74 -2.26 0.86 -13.86
C ASP A 74 -3.62 1.08 -13.20
N PRO A 75 -4.63 1.52 -13.97
CA PRO A 75 -5.95 1.80 -13.41
C PRO A 75 -6.64 0.59 -12.78
N THR A 76 -6.19 -0.63 -13.11
CA THR A 76 -6.82 -1.85 -12.61
C THR A 76 -6.16 -2.39 -11.36
N LEU A 77 -5.05 -1.81 -10.92
CA LEU A 77 -4.36 -2.26 -9.71
C LEU A 77 -5.17 -1.87 -8.48
N PRO A 78 -5.66 -2.83 -7.68
CA PRO A 78 -6.41 -2.50 -6.47
C PRO A 78 -5.52 -1.84 -5.43
N VAL A 79 -6.01 -0.72 -4.86
CA VAL A 79 -5.31 0.00 -3.80
C VAL A 79 -6.29 0.24 -2.67
N ILE A 80 -5.93 -0.17 -1.46
CA ILE A 80 -6.70 0.12 -0.25
C ILE A 80 -5.92 1.15 0.56
N MET A 81 -6.54 2.30 0.81
CA MET A 81 -5.95 3.33 1.66
C MET A 81 -6.23 3.01 3.11
N ILE A 82 -5.19 3.10 3.93
CA ILE A 82 -5.31 2.90 5.37
C ILE A 82 -4.92 4.22 6.04
N SER A 83 -5.80 4.73 6.90
CA SER A 83 -5.47 5.89 7.72
C SER A 83 -4.90 5.40 9.04
N GLY A 84 -3.76 5.93 9.44
CA GLY A 84 -3.18 5.64 10.75
C GLY A 84 -4.09 6.04 11.90
N HIS A 85 -5.14 6.80 11.62
CA HIS A 85 -6.13 7.22 12.60
C HIS A 85 -7.43 6.40 12.51
N GLY A 86 -7.42 5.30 11.74
CA GLY A 86 -8.50 4.33 11.74
C GLY A 86 -9.77 4.73 10.99
N ASN A 87 -9.67 5.54 9.96
CA ASN A 87 -10.83 5.97 9.20
C ASN A 87 -11.15 5.00 8.05
N LEU A 88 -12.11 4.09 8.29
CA LEU A 88 -12.52 3.11 7.28
C LEU A 88 -13.21 3.74 6.08
N ASP A 89 -13.88 4.86 6.28
CA ASP A 89 -14.56 5.53 5.18
C ASP A 89 -13.58 6.01 4.13
N THR A 90 -12.42 6.48 4.54
CA THR A 90 -11.36 6.89 3.63
C THR A 90 -10.87 5.71 2.79
N ALA A 91 -10.68 4.56 3.42
CA ALA A 91 -10.22 3.36 2.72
C ALA A 91 -11.24 2.90 1.68
N VAL A 92 -12.52 2.91 2.03
CA VAL A 92 -13.60 2.52 1.12
C VAL A 92 -13.67 3.46 -0.08
N ALA A 93 -13.55 4.76 0.15
CA ALA A 93 -13.55 5.74 -0.93
C ALA A 93 -12.40 5.51 -1.91
N ALA A 94 -11.21 5.17 -1.40
CA ALA A 94 -10.05 4.91 -2.25
C ALA A 94 -10.22 3.68 -3.14
N ILE A 95 -10.88 2.65 -2.63
CA ILE A 95 -11.15 1.43 -3.41
C ILE A 95 -12.06 1.73 -4.61
N ARG A 96 -13.01 2.62 -4.43
CA ARG A 96 -13.99 2.93 -5.47
C ARG A 96 -13.46 3.83 -6.58
N GLU A 97 -12.38 4.52 -6.31
CA GLU A 97 -11.73 5.35 -7.31
C GLU A 97 -11.05 4.48 -8.38
#